data_3d575f6c3cf24db9e3b9da344e12eb19
#
_entry.id   3d575f6c3cf24db9e3b9da344e12eb19
#
_cell.length_a   1.000
_cell.length_b   1.000
_cell.length_c   1.000
_cell.angle_alpha   90.00
_cell.angle_beta   90.00
_cell.angle_gamma   90.00
#
_symmetry.space_group_name_H-M   'P 1'
#
loop_
_entity.id
_entity.type
_entity.pdbx_description
1 polymer ?
#
loop_
_entity_poly.entity_id
_entity_poly.type
_entity_poly.pdbx_seq_one_letter_code
_entity_poly.pdbx_strand_id
1 'polypeptide(L)'
;MNLHLVGRLVQEIANRKVLVAVYKGQGSMLVCYTFLGSEEDAPAIAEIFFDAEKKMNFYQFFHAQTNAIMHREGRVMCILVSQMPMDQLLDIARSKAHVS
;
A
#
# COMPACT_ATOMS: atom_id res chain seq x y z
N MET A 1 -3.56 15.59 -2.72
CA MET A 1 -3.65 14.99 -4.07
C MET A 1 -5.02 14.35 -4.24
N ASN A 2 -5.72 14.72 -5.29
CA ASN A 2 -7.06 14.19 -5.55
C ASN A 2 -6.98 12.93 -6.39
N LEU A 3 -7.20 11.80 -5.75
CA LEU A 3 -7.22 10.50 -6.42
C LEU A 3 -8.66 10.01 -6.51
N HIS A 4 -9.03 9.51 -7.68
CA HIS A 4 -10.36 8.96 -7.92
C HIS A 4 -10.27 7.46 -8.10
N LEU A 5 -11.16 6.74 -7.44
CA LEU A 5 -11.29 5.30 -7.67
C LEU A 5 -11.84 5.06 -9.07
N VAL A 6 -11.07 4.37 -9.91
CA VAL A 6 -11.48 4.08 -11.28
C VAL A 6 -11.89 2.63 -11.49
N GLY A 7 -11.59 1.76 -10.56
CA GLY A 7 -12.01 0.37 -10.64
C GLY A 7 -11.53 -0.43 -9.47
N ARG A 8 -12.17 -1.56 -9.25
CA ARG A 8 -11.73 -2.56 -8.28
C ARG A 8 -12.22 -3.93 -8.68
N LEU A 9 -11.46 -4.93 -8.26
CA LEU A 9 -11.79 -6.32 -8.53
C LEU A 9 -11.18 -7.19 -7.44
N VAL A 10 -11.61 -8.43 -7.38
CA VAL A 10 -11.02 -9.43 -6.50
C VAL A 10 -10.23 -10.39 -7.36
N GLN A 11 -8.96 -10.60 -7.00
CA GLN A 11 -8.08 -11.57 -7.66
C GLN A 11 -7.67 -12.63 -6.66
N GLU A 12 -7.29 -13.78 -7.19
CA GLU A 12 -6.68 -14.82 -6.38
C GLU A 12 -5.21 -14.88 -6.75
N ILE A 13 -4.33 -14.57 -5.80
CA ILE A 13 -2.89 -14.56 -5.99
C ILE A 13 -2.28 -15.46 -4.93
N ALA A 14 -1.52 -16.49 -5.37
CA ALA A 14 -0.87 -17.45 -4.47
C ALA A 14 -1.86 -18.03 -3.43
N ASN A 15 -3.06 -18.39 -3.89
CA ASN A 15 -4.13 -18.94 -3.07
C ASN A 15 -4.72 -17.98 -2.03
N ARG A 16 -4.48 -16.69 -2.19
CA ARG A 16 -5.10 -15.66 -1.35
C ARG A 16 -6.05 -14.82 -2.20
N LYS A 17 -7.17 -14.45 -1.61
CA LYS A 17 -8.05 -13.45 -2.20
C LYS A 17 -7.46 -12.08 -1.93
N VAL A 18 -7.28 -11.30 -3.00
CA VAL A 18 -6.70 -9.96 -2.94
C VAL A 18 -7.70 -9.00 -3.56
N LEU A 19 -8.08 -7.99 -2.80
CA LEU A 19 -8.90 -6.91 -3.34
C LEU A 19 -7.96 -5.90 -3.98
N VAL A 20 -8.17 -5.64 -5.27
CA VAL A 20 -7.36 -4.69 -6.04
C VAL A 20 -8.20 -3.46 -6.32
N ALA A 21 -7.71 -2.30 -5.96
CA ALA A 21 -8.36 -1.03 -6.24
C ALA A 21 -7.39 -0.13 -7.00
N VAL A 22 -7.87 0.50 -8.06
CA VAL A 22 -7.05 1.38 -8.89
C VAL A 22 -7.58 2.80 -8.78
N TYR A 23 -6.68 3.71 -8.49
CA TYR A 23 -6.98 5.14 -8.38
C TYR A 23 -6.18 5.91 -9.41
N LYS A 24 -6.76 6.98 -9.92
CA LYS A 24 -6.08 7.91 -10.84
C LYS A 24 -6.26 9.34 -10.36
N GLY A 25 -5.26 10.17 -10.63
CA GLY A 25 -5.32 11.60 -10.36
C GLY A 25 -4.03 12.30 -10.72
N GLN A 26 -4.11 13.46 -11.34
CA GLN A 26 -2.98 14.33 -11.63
C GLN A 26 -1.83 13.64 -12.37
N GLY A 27 -2.17 12.81 -13.35
CA GLY A 27 -1.18 12.11 -14.14
C GLY A 27 -0.55 10.90 -13.45
N SER A 28 -0.97 10.59 -12.24
CA SER A 28 -0.45 9.44 -11.48
C SER A 28 -1.50 8.37 -11.34
N MET A 29 -1.04 7.12 -11.24
CA MET A 29 -1.88 5.97 -10.97
C MET A 29 -1.41 5.33 -9.67
N LEU A 30 -2.36 4.93 -8.85
CA LEU A 30 -2.09 4.23 -7.59
C LEU A 30 -2.90 2.94 -7.58
N VAL A 31 -2.23 1.82 -7.30
CA VAL A 31 -2.91 0.53 -7.15
C VAL A 31 -2.79 0.11 -5.69
N CYS A 32 -3.91 -0.29 -5.12
CA CYS A 32 -3.96 -0.75 -3.74
C CYS A 32 -4.35 -2.23 -3.73
N TYR A 33 -3.51 -3.05 -3.11
CA TYR A 33 -3.76 -4.47 -2.90
C TYR A 33 -4.07 -4.70 -1.44
N THR A 34 -5.25 -5.23 -1.13
CA THR A 34 -5.67 -5.49 0.24
C THR A 34 -5.90 -6.98 0.44
N PHE A 35 -5.30 -7.56 1.46
CA PHE A 35 -5.36 -9.00 1.70
C PHE A 35 -5.23 -9.33 3.18
N LEU A 36 -5.68 -10.51 3.55
CA LEU A 36 -5.44 -11.05 4.89
C LEU A 36 -3.99 -11.54 4.96
N GLY A 37 -3.23 -10.97 5.87
CA GLY A 37 -1.82 -11.30 5.99
C GLY A 37 -1.22 -10.73 7.25
N SER A 38 0.11 -10.68 7.28
CA SER A 38 0.84 -10.14 8.42
C SER A 38 2.03 -9.31 7.95
N GLU A 39 2.71 -8.69 8.90
CA GLU A 39 3.91 -7.92 8.58
C GLU A 39 5.05 -8.81 8.07
N GLU A 40 4.96 -10.12 8.30
CA GLU A 40 5.93 -11.07 7.76
C GLU A 40 5.85 -11.18 6.24
N ASP A 41 4.76 -10.73 5.63
CA ASP A 41 4.64 -10.69 4.18
C ASP A 41 5.49 -9.60 3.53
N ALA A 42 6.04 -8.67 4.30
CA ALA A 42 6.91 -7.63 3.76
C ALA A 42 8.22 -8.22 3.25
N PRO A 43 8.74 -7.73 2.11
CA PRO A 43 10.05 -8.18 1.62
C PRO A 43 11.15 -7.91 2.65
N ALA A 44 12.11 -8.82 2.75
CA ALA A 44 13.22 -8.68 3.69
C ALA A 44 14.05 -7.42 3.46
N ILE A 45 14.10 -6.95 2.21
CA ILE A 45 14.87 -5.74 1.85
C ILE A 45 14.11 -4.44 2.09
N ALA A 46 12.86 -4.51 2.53
CA ALA A 46 12.06 -3.31 2.73
C ALA A 46 12.68 -2.41 3.81
N GLU A 47 12.63 -1.11 3.58
CA GLU A 47 13.01 -0.13 4.59
C GLU A 47 11.78 0.19 5.44
N ILE A 48 11.97 0.20 6.74
CA ILE A 48 10.86 0.41 7.67
C ILE A 48 10.84 1.87 8.09
N PHE A 49 9.70 2.52 7.87
CA PHE A 49 9.40 3.83 8.44
C PHE A 49 8.42 3.60 9.58
N PHE A 50 8.84 3.94 10.81
CA PHE A 50 7.96 3.84 11.96
C PHE A 50 7.25 5.18 12.19
N ASP A 51 5.91 5.15 12.18
CA ASP A 51 5.09 6.32 12.46
C ASP A 51 4.76 6.32 13.96
N ALA A 52 5.36 7.23 14.71
CA ALA A 52 5.20 7.29 16.16
C ALA A 52 3.79 7.70 16.58
N GLU A 53 3.10 8.50 15.77
CA GLU A 53 1.73 8.91 16.06
C GLU A 53 0.75 7.74 15.92
N LYS A 54 0.89 6.99 14.84
CA LYS A 54 0.03 5.86 14.55
C LYS A 54 0.53 4.57 15.19
N LYS A 55 1.77 4.57 15.69
CA LYS A 55 2.43 3.40 16.31
C LYS A 55 2.41 2.20 15.38
N MET A 56 2.81 2.42 14.14
CA MET A 56 2.82 1.35 13.15
C MET A 56 3.97 1.52 12.18
N ASN A 57 4.36 0.41 11.57
CA ASN A 57 5.43 0.37 10.58
C ASN A 57 4.87 0.46 9.17
N PHE A 58 5.58 1.21 8.33
CA PHE A 58 5.34 1.25 6.89
C PHE A 58 6.57 0.66 6.22
N TYR A 59 6.36 -0.38 5.40
CA TYR A 59 7.44 -1.11 4.74
C TYR A 59 7.59 -0.61 3.31
N GLN A 60 8.71 0.06 3.02
CA GLN A 60 8.98 0.72 1.74
C GLN A 60 9.88 -0.15 0.90
N PHE A 61 9.50 -0.41 -0.36
CA PHE A 61 10.33 -1.22 -1.25
C PHE A 61 10.03 -0.89 -2.72
N PHE A 62 10.92 -1.34 -3.61
CA PHE A 62 10.73 -1.21 -5.04
C PHE A 62 10.27 -2.53 -5.62
N HIS A 63 9.38 -2.45 -6.60
CA HIS A 63 8.94 -3.62 -7.33
C HIS A 63 8.65 -3.22 -8.78
N ALA A 64 9.33 -3.87 -9.75
CA ALA A 64 9.10 -3.65 -11.19
C ALA A 64 9.06 -2.17 -11.57
N GLN A 65 10.06 -1.41 -11.15
CA GLN A 65 10.22 0.02 -11.44
C GLN A 65 9.14 0.90 -10.80
N THR A 66 8.42 0.38 -9.82
CA THR A 66 7.46 1.15 -9.05
C THR A 66 7.87 1.20 -7.59
N ASN A 67 7.39 2.22 -6.88
CA ASN A 67 7.51 2.29 -5.44
C ASN A 67 6.33 1.55 -4.82
N ALA A 68 6.57 0.88 -3.72
CA ALA A 68 5.56 0.13 -3.01
C ALA A 68 5.69 0.36 -1.51
N ILE A 69 4.55 0.43 -0.83
CA ILE A 69 4.49 0.55 0.63
C ILE A 69 3.45 -0.42 1.16
N MET A 70 3.86 -1.28 2.08
CA MET A 70 2.96 -2.18 2.79
C MET A 70 2.70 -1.66 4.19
N HIS A 71 1.46 -1.67 4.61
CA HIS A 71 1.08 -1.31 5.98
C HIS A 71 -0.17 -2.09 6.40
N ARG A 72 -0.41 -2.10 7.70
CA ARG A 72 -1.59 -2.75 8.27
C ARG A 72 -2.77 -1.77 8.30
N GLU A 73 -3.96 -2.25 7.93
CA GLU A 73 -5.21 -1.52 8.13
C GLU A 73 -6.18 -2.45 8.88
N GLY A 74 -6.25 -2.29 10.19
CA GLY A 74 -7.09 -3.17 11.00
C GLY A 74 -6.60 -4.61 10.95
N ARG A 75 -7.38 -5.50 10.37
CA ARG A 75 -7.05 -6.93 10.25
C ARG A 75 -6.43 -7.30 8.91
N VAL A 76 -6.31 -6.35 8.01
CA VAL A 76 -5.80 -6.63 6.68
C VAL A 76 -4.49 -5.88 6.46
N MET A 77 -3.73 -6.37 5.48
CA MET A 77 -2.55 -5.68 4.99
C MET A 77 -2.92 -4.99 3.69
N CYS A 78 -2.33 -3.83 3.46
CA CYS A 78 -2.51 -3.06 2.25
C CYS A 78 -1.15 -2.77 1.64
N ILE A 79 -1.01 -3.00 0.33
CA ILE A 79 0.18 -2.61 -0.41
C ILE A 79 -0.24 -1.56 -1.43
N LEU A 80 0.35 -0.37 -1.32
CA LEU A 80 0.17 0.71 -2.28
C LEU A 80 1.32 0.69 -3.27
N VAL A 81 1.02 0.70 -4.56
CA VAL A 81 2.02 0.65 -5.62
C VAL A 81 1.79 1.81 -6.58
N SER A 82 2.84 2.57 -6.87
CA SER A 82 2.75 3.70 -7.80
C SER A 82 4.13 4.07 -8.32
N GLN A 83 4.16 4.80 -9.43
CA GLN A 83 5.40 5.39 -9.96
C GLN A 83 5.72 6.73 -9.31
N MET A 84 4.82 7.27 -8.48
CA MET A 84 5.10 8.54 -7.81
C MET A 84 6.30 8.41 -6.85
N PRO A 85 6.96 9.53 -6.50
CA PRO A 85 8.07 9.48 -5.55
C PRO A 85 7.68 8.82 -4.22
N MET A 86 8.62 8.12 -3.60
CA MET A 86 8.36 7.36 -2.38
C MET A 86 7.82 8.23 -1.24
N ASP A 87 8.31 9.46 -1.10
CA ASP A 87 7.85 10.37 -0.05
C ASP A 87 6.38 10.75 -0.24
N GLN A 88 5.93 10.95 -1.48
CA GLN A 88 4.51 11.20 -1.77
C GLN A 88 3.67 9.96 -1.48
N LEU A 89 4.16 8.80 -1.88
CA LEU A 89 3.45 7.55 -1.65
C LEU A 89 3.32 7.28 -0.14
N LEU A 90 4.38 7.57 0.61
CA LEU A 90 4.35 7.42 2.07
C LEU A 90 3.32 8.34 2.71
N ASP A 91 3.22 9.59 2.24
CA ASP A 91 2.21 10.52 2.76
C ASP A 91 0.79 10.00 2.52
N ILE A 92 0.54 9.43 1.35
CA ILE A 92 -0.76 8.82 1.04
C ILE A 92 -1.02 7.61 1.94
N ALA A 93 -0.03 6.75 2.11
CA ALA A 93 -0.17 5.57 2.97
C ALA A 93 -0.49 5.97 4.42
N ARG A 94 0.21 6.97 4.93
CA ARG A 94 -0.01 7.46 6.30
C ARG A 94 -1.39 8.07 6.47
N SER A 95 -1.89 8.81 5.46
CA SER A 95 -3.23 9.37 5.47
C SER A 95 -4.30 8.29 5.43
N LYS A 96 -4.05 7.23 4.70
CA LYS A 96 -5.01 6.14 4.48
C LYS A 96 -5.06 5.17 5.66
N ALA A 97 -3.94 4.98 6.34
CA ALA A 97 -3.84 4.00 7.40
C ALA A 97 -4.71 4.36 8.60
N HIS A 98 -5.39 3.37 9.15
CA HIS A 98 -6.21 3.53 10.34
C HIS A 98 -5.53 2.87 11.53
N VAL A 99 -5.55 3.59 12.66
CA VAL A 99 -5.13 3.04 13.94
C VAL A 99 -6.28 2.19 14.47
N SER A 100 -6.06 0.94 14.68
CA SER A 100 -7.09 0.05 15.20
C SER A 100 -6.93 -0.17 16.70
#